data_404b5bd59a4361b3eb0448e9fb2e5e2a
#
_entry.id   404b5bd59a4361b3eb0448e9fb2e5e2a
#
_cell.length_a   1.000
_cell.length_b   1.000
_cell.length_c   1.000
_cell.angle_alpha   90.00
_cell.angle_beta   90.00
_cell.angle_gamma   90.00
#
_symmetry.space_group_name_H-M   'P 1'
#
loop_
_entity.id
_entity.type
_entity.pdbx_description
1 polymer ?
#
loop_
_entity_poly.entity_id
_entity_poly.type
_entity_poly.pdbx_seq_one_letter_code
_entity_poly.pdbx_strand_id
1 'polypeptide(L)'
;MSVRNYQDLLVWQRAMDVVEIVYRATQQWPKEELYALTNQTRRAAVSVPANIAEGQGRTGAKEFAHHLSIANGSLYEMQTHMLIAQRLRFGRAEDYPELLVVRQANSEQLLLGPPASCRQALAGWMPAVPGGTTGPTV
;
A
#
# COMPACT_ATOMS: atom_id res chain seq x y z
N MET A 1 -1.86 -13.15 -21.26
CA MET A 1 -2.75 -12.01 -21.54
C MET A 1 -1.98 -10.72 -21.30
N SER A 2 -1.91 -9.86 -22.31
CA SER A 2 -1.36 -8.52 -22.11
C SER A 2 -2.37 -7.69 -21.34
N VAL A 3 -1.95 -7.12 -20.22
CA VAL A 3 -2.73 -6.14 -19.44
C VAL A 3 -2.87 -4.90 -20.32
N ARG A 4 -4.08 -4.64 -20.82
CA ARG A 4 -4.34 -3.49 -21.69
C ARG A 4 -4.60 -2.20 -20.92
N ASN A 5 -5.01 -2.33 -19.64
CA ASN A 5 -5.37 -1.19 -18.80
C ASN A 5 -4.90 -1.45 -17.37
N TYR A 6 -4.38 -0.41 -16.70
CA TYR A 6 -4.01 -0.50 -15.28
C TYR A 6 -5.19 -0.89 -14.38
N GLN A 7 -6.42 -0.58 -14.77
CA GLN A 7 -7.64 -0.95 -14.04
C GLN A 7 -7.87 -2.47 -13.95
N ASP A 8 -7.26 -3.24 -14.87
CA ASP A 8 -7.31 -4.70 -14.86
C ASP A 8 -6.27 -5.31 -13.89
N LEU A 9 -5.33 -4.50 -13.40
CA LEU A 9 -4.33 -4.93 -12.43
C LEU A 9 -4.97 -5.15 -11.07
N LEU A 10 -4.86 -6.37 -10.54
CA LEU A 10 -5.38 -6.69 -9.22
C LEU A 10 -4.75 -5.83 -8.13
N VAL A 11 -3.46 -5.53 -8.23
CA VAL A 11 -2.75 -4.65 -7.29
C VAL A 11 -3.34 -3.23 -7.29
N TRP A 12 -3.73 -2.70 -8.44
CA TRP A 12 -4.40 -1.41 -8.52
C TRP A 12 -5.77 -1.44 -7.88
N GLN A 13 -6.57 -2.48 -8.16
CA GLN A 13 -7.90 -2.65 -7.56
C GLN A 13 -7.83 -2.72 -6.04
N ARG A 14 -6.87 -3.49 -5.50
CA ARG A 14 -6.64 -3.58 -4.06
C ARG A 14 -6.15 -2.26 -3.45
N ALA A 15 -5.33 -1.52 -4.16
CA ALA A 15 -4.91 -0.20 -3.73
C ALA A 15 -6.09 0.78 -3.64
N MET A 16 -7.05 0.69 -4.55
CA MET A 16 -8.28 1.47 -4.50
C MET A 16 -9.14 1.12 -3.27
N ASP A 17 -9.26 -0.17 -2.94
CA ASP A 17 -9.94 -0.61 -1.71
C ASP A 17 -9.27 0.00 -0.46
N VAL A 18 -7.95 0.05 -0.42
CA VAL A 18 -7.19 0.69 0.69
C VAL A 18 -7.53 2.16 0.82
N VAL A 19 -7.62 2.89 -0.29
CA VAL A 19 -8.00 4.32 -0.27
C VAL A 19 -9.36 4.51 0.38
N GLU A 20 -10.35 3.71 0.01
CA GLU A 20 -11.69 3.79 0.59
C GLU A 20 -11.69 3.49 2.09
N ILE A 21 -10.96 2.46 2.52
CA ILE A 21 -10.82 2.10 3.95
C ILE A 21 -10.18 3.25 4.73
N VAL A 22 -9.11 3.85 4.21
CA VAL A 22 -8.41 4.97 4.84
C VAL A 22 -9.32 6.19 4.96
N TYR A 23 -10.09 6.52 3.92
CA TYR A 23 -11.02 7.65 3.97
C TYR A 23 -12.11 7.43 5.01
N ARG A 24 -12.67 6.23 5.11
CA ARG A 24 -13.67 5.90 6.14
C ARG A 24 -13.08 5.97 7.55
N ALA A 25 -11.92 5.37 7.77
CA ALA A 25 -11.26 5.38 9.07
C ALA A 25 -10.93 6.81 9.53
N THR A 26 -10.38 7.63 8.63
CA THR A 26 -9.96 9.01 8.96
C THR A 26 -11.12 9.98 9.16
N GLN A 27 -12.34 9.65 8.70
CA GLN A 27 -13.54 10.44 9.04
C GLN A 27 -13.82 10.48 10.54
N GLN A 28 -13.37 9.48 11.29
CA GLN A 28 -13.54 9.38 12.74
C GLN A 28 -12.41 10.05 13.53
N TRP A 29 -11.40 10.55 12.83
CA TRP A 29 -10.27 11.22 13.50
C TRP A 29 -10.62 12.63 13.96
N PRO A 30 -9.89 13.19 14.95
CA PRO A 30 -10.13 14.54 15.43
C PRO A 30 -10.09 15.56 14.29
N LYS A 31 -11.01 16.53 14.32
CA LYS A 31 -11.10 17.59 13.29
C LYS A 31 -9.85 18.46 13.24
N GLU A 32 -9.15 18.57 14.35
CA GLU A 32 -7.88 19.30 14.46
C GLU A 32 -6.78 18.68 13.58
N GLU A 33 -6.90 17.38 13.29
CA GLU A 33 -5.95 16.66 12.45
C GLU A 33 -6.25 16.73 10.95
N LEU A 34 -7.35 17.38 10.56
CA LEU A 34 -7.78 17.41 9.15
C LEU A 34 -6.69 17.91 8.20
N TYR A 35 -5.95 18.95 8.59
CA TYR A 35 -4.85 19.52 7.81
C TYR A 35 -3.47 19.04 8.24
N ALA A 36 -3.39 18.06 9.13
CA ALA A 36 -2.16 17.44 9.62
C ALA A 36 -2.14 15.95 9.28
N LEU A 37 -2.26 15.08 10.27
CA LEU A 37 -2.12 13.63 10.08
C LEU A 37 -3.18 13.05 9.13
N THR A 38 -4.42 13.50 9.20
CA THR A 38 -5.50 13.05 8.29
C THR A 38 -5.15 13.33 6.84
N ASN A 39 -4.74 14.55 6.52
CA ASN A 39 -4.37 14.94 5.17
C ASN A 39 -3.17 14.12 4.65
N GLN A 40 -2.12 13.99 5.45
CA GLN A 40 -0.93 13.21 5.09
C GLN A 40 -1.26 11.74 4.83
N THR A 41 -2.09 11.14 5.68
CA THR A 41 -2.51 9.74 5.54
C THR A 41 -3.30 9.51 4.26
N ARG A 42 -4.26 10.38 3.97
CA ARG A 42 -5.06 10.32 2.73
C ARG A 42 -4.21 10.51 1.48
N ARG A 43 -3.28 11.45 1.50
CA ARG A 43 -2.35 11.67 0.38
C ARG A 43 -1.45 10.47 0.13
N ALA A 44 -0.91 9.87 1.18
CA ALA A 44 -0.11 8.65 1.06
C ALA A 44 -0.93 7.49 0.49
N ALA A 45 -2.17 7.30 0.95
CA ALA A 45 -3.06 6.26 0.44
C ALA A 45 -3.37 6.45 -1.05
N VAL A 46 -3.74 7.65 -1.49
CA VAL A 46 -4.04 7.98 -2.90
C VAL A 46 -2.81 7.82 -3.79
N SER A 47 -1.61 8.08 -3.27
CA SER A 47 -0.35 7.93 -4.01
C SER A 47 -0.08 6.48 -4.42
N VAL A 48 -0.61 5.48 -3.71
CA VAL A 48 -0.40 4.06 -4.05
C VAL A 48 -1.01 3.71 -5.41
N PRO A 49 -2.32 3.81 -5.62
CA PRO A 49 -2.92 3.47 -6.91
C PRO A 49 -2.48 4.44 -8.02
N ALA A 50 -2.23 5.71 -7.70
CA ALA A 50 -1.78 6.70 -8.68
C ALA A 50 -0.41 6.32 -9.28
N ASN A 51 0.55 5.88 -8.46
CA ASN A 51 1.85 5.43 -8.94
C ASN A 51 1.78 4.11 -9.72
N ILE A 52 0.92 3.19 -9.32
CA ILE A 52 0.71 1.94 -10.06
C ILE A 52 0.19 2.26 -11.47
N ALA A 53 -0.82 3.11 -11.57
CA ALA A 53 -1.39 3.52 -12.86
C ALA A 53 -0.39 4.27 -13.72
N GLU A 54 0.35 5.22 -13.14
CA GLU A 54 1.37 6.00 -13.87
C GLU A 54 2.50 5.09 -14.37
N GLY A 55 2.98 4.18 -13.54
CA GLY A 55 4.04 3.25 -13.92
C GLY A 55 3.62 2.31 -15.04
N GLN A 56 2.39 1.82 -15.04
CA GLN A 56 1.85 0.98 -16.10
C GLN A 56 1.69 1.74 -17.43
N GLY A 57 1.42 3.05 -17.37
CA GLY A 57 1.33 3.92 -18.55
C GLY A 57 2.69 4.33 -19.14
N ARG A 58 3.80 4.09 -18.40
CA ARG A 58 5.15 4.39 -18.90
C ARG A 58 5.67 3.27 -19.80
N THR A 59 6.60 3.63 -20.70
CA THR A 59 7.24 2.65 -21.58
C THR A 59 8.40 1.96 -20.87
N GLY A 60 8.26 0.67 -20.63
CA GLY A 60 9.34 -0.17 -20.14
C GLY A 60 9.17 -0.68 -18.71
N ALA A 61 9.69 -1.89 -18.52
CA ALA A 61 9.62 -2.62 -17.25
C ALA A 61 10.37 -1.91 -16.12
N LYS A 62 11.46 -1.23 -16.43
CA LYS A 62 12.28 -0.50 -15.45
C LYS A 62 11.53 0.68 -14.85
N GLU A 63 10.83 1.46 -15.66
CA GLU A 63 10.02 2.57 -15.18
C GLU A 63 8.81 2.09 -14.38
N PHE A 64 8.17 1.02 -14.83
CA PHE A 64 7.09 0.41 -14.06
C PHE A 64 7.57 -0.06 -12.67
N ALA A 65 8.72 -0.75 -12.61
CA ALA A 65 9.31 -1.16 -11.34
C ALA A 65 9.65 0.03 -10.42
N HIS A 66 10.13 1.14 -10.98
CA HIS A 66 10.40 2.37 -10.23
C HIS A 66 9.12 2.94 -9.61
N HIS A 67 8.03 3.03 -10.38
CA HIS A 67 6.75 3.50 -9.86
C HIS A 67 6.12 2.57 -8.83
N LEU A 68 6.29 1.26 -8.99
CA LEU A 68 5.88 0.29 -7.96
C LEU A 68 6.66 0.46 -6.65
N SER A 69 7.95 0.80 -6.75
CA SER A 69 8.77 1.14 -5.59
C SER A 69 8.24 2.37 -4.86
N ILE A 70 7.87 3.42 -5.59
CA ILE A 70 7.27 4.64 -5.01
C ILE A 70 5.92 4.29 -4.35
N ALA A 71 5.08 3.51 -5.02
CA ALA A 71 3.80 3.05 -4.48
C ALA A 71 3.98 2.28 -3.17
N ASN A 72 4.97 1.40 -3.10
CA ASN A 72 5.29 0.64 -1.90
C ASN A 72 5.76 1.55 -0.76
N GLY A 73 6.59 2.54 -1.05
CA GLY A 73 6.99 3.57 -0.08
C GLY A 73 5.79 4.35 0.47
N SER A 74 4.88 4.75 -0.39
CA SER A 74 3.63 5.43 0.01
C SER A 74 2.74 4.54 0.88
N LEU A 75 2.69 3.25 0.61
CA LEU A 75 1.96 2.28 1.43
C LEU A 75 2.54 2.19 2.84
N TYR A 76 3.86 2.11 2.98
CA TYR A 76 4.54 2.11 4.29
C TYR A 76 4.36 3.42 5.04
N GLU A 77 4.39 4.54 4.35
CA GLU A 77 4.11 5.86 4.93
C GLU A 77 2.69 5.90 5.50
N MET A 78 1.70 5.52 4.71
CA MET A 78 0.30 5.44 5.14
C MET A 78 0.15 4.53 6.37
N GLN A 79 0.76 3.35 6.37
CA GLN A 79 0.71 2.41 7.50
C GLN A 79 1.33 3.02 8.76
N THR A 80 2.43 3.75 8.61
CA THR A 80 3.07 4.45 9.73
C THR A 80 2.13 5.49 10.33
N HIS A 81 1.46 6.28 9.49
CA HIS A 81 0.46 7.25 9.96
C HIS A 81 -0.71 6.58 10.69
N MET A 82 -1.18 5.43 10.18
CA MET A 82 -2.25 4.67 10.84
C MET A 82 -1.80 4.13 12.20
N LEU A 83 -0.56 3.65 12.32
CA LEU A 83 0.00 3.21 13.60
C LEU A 83 0.14 4.36 14.60
N ILE A 84 0.53 5.55 14.12
CA ILE A 84 0.58 6.76 14.96
C ILE A 84 -0.83 7.09 15.46
N ALA A 85 -1.81 7.11 14.58
CA ALA A 85 -3.20 7.39 14.94
C ALA A 85 -3.75 6.37 15.94
N GLN A 86 -3.43 5.09 15.77
CA GLN A 86 -3.81 4.02 16.70
C GLN A 86 -3.21 4.26 18.10
N ARG A 87 -1.94 4.63 18.18
CA ARG A 87 -1.29 4.97 19.46
C ARG A 87 -1.90 6.18 20.14
N LEU A 88 -2.33 7.17 19.34
CA LEU A 88 -3.01 8.37 19.82
C LEU A 88 -4.51 8.13 20.09
N ARG A 89 -4.99 6.92 19.82
CA ARG A 89 -6.39 6.51 19.98
C ARG A 89 -7.36 7.35 19.14
N PHE A 90 -6.96 7.71 17.93
CA PHE A 90 -7.84 8.36 16.97
C PHE A 90 -8.79 7.33 16.35
N GLY A 91 -10.05 7.71 16.16
CA GLY A 91 -11.04 6.87 15.52
C GLY A 91 -11.41 5.62 16.33
N ARG A 92 -11.90 4.60 15.63
CA ARG A 92 -12.34 3.34 16.22
C ARG A 92 -11.26 2.27 16.11
N ALA A 93 -11.08 1.48 17.16
CA ALA A 93 -10.12 0.37 17.17
C ALA A 93 -10.35 -0.65 16.05
N GLU A 94 -11.62 -0.84 15.66
CA GLU A 94 -12.08 -1.78 14.60
C GLU A 94 -11.60 -1.40 13.19
N ASP A 95 -11.30 -0.12 12.94
CA ASP A 95 -10.87 0.34 11.61
C ASP A 95 -9.40 -0.03 11.30
N TYR A 96 -8.60 -0.35 12.31
CA TYR A 96 -7.16 -0.62 12.15
C TYR A 96 -6.80 -2.06 11.71
N PRO A 97 -7.48 -3.13 12.18
CA PRO A 97 -7.18 -4.48 11.74
C PRO A 97 -7.37 -4.72 10.25
N GLU A 98 -8.40 -4.13 9.64
CA GLU A 98 -8.66 -4.26 8.20
C GLU A 98 -7.48 -3.77 7.36
N LEU A 99 -6.81 -2.71 7.79
CA LEU A 99 -5.64 -2.16 7.12
C LEU A 99 -4.42 -3.06 7.18
N LEU A 100 -4.29 -3.84 8.24
CA LEU A 100 -3.21 -4.84 8.38
C LEU A 100 -3.42 -6.04 7.45
N VAL A 101 -4.65 -6.46 7.26
CA VAL A 101 -5.00 -7.55 6.31
C VAL A 101 -4.75 -7.12 4.87
N VAL A 102 -5.12 -5.90 4.51
CA VAL A 102 -4.87 -5.35 3.17
C VAL A 102 -3.36 -5.24 2.88
N ARG A 103 -2.54 -5.00 3.91
CA ARG A 103 -1.08 -5.02 3.80
C ARG A 103 -0.54 -6.34 3.27
N GLN A 104 -0.97 -7.47 3.83
CA GLN A 104 -0.49 -8.79 3.38
C GLN A 104 -0.89 -9.08 1.94
N ALA A 105 -2.16 -8.83 1.61
CA ALA A 105 -2.66 -9.02 0.25
C ALA A 105 -1.91 -8.17 -0.79
N ASN A 106 -1.66 -6.90 -0.50
CA ASN A 106 -0.97 -6.00 -1.43
C ASN A 106 0.52 -6.32 -1.57
N SER A 107 1.20 -6.69 -0.47
CA SER A 107 2.61 -7.08 -0.54
C SER A 107 2.81 -8.35 -1.37
N GLU A 108 1.95 -9.35 -1.18
CA GLU A 108 1.99 -10.57 -1.97
C GLU A 108 1.64 -10.34 -3.44
N GLN A 109 0.68 -9.46 -3.73
CA GLN A 109 0.24 -9.15 -5.09
C GLN A 109 1.19 -8.21 -5.84
N LEU A 110 1.84 -7.28 -5.16
CA LEU A 110 2.96 -6.52 -5.73
C LEU A 110 4.10 -7.43 -6.15
N LEU A 111 4.28 -8.56 -5.44
CA LEU A 111 5.25 -9.59 -5.79
C LEU A 111 4.79 -10.49 -6.95
N LEU A 112 3.49 -10.71 -7.11
CA LEU A 112 2.91 -11.60 -8.12
C LEU A 112 2.44 -10.88 -9.39
N GLY A 113 2.19 -9.57 -9.31
CA GLY A 113 1.51 -8.80 -10.35
C GLY A 113 2.36 -8.36 -11.56
N PRO A 114 3.64 -7.97 -11.45
CA PRO A 114 4.41 -7.57 -12.61
C PRO A 114 4.91 -8.77 -13.43
N PRO A 115 5.13 -8.61 -14.73
CA PRO A 115 5.72 -9.64 -15.57
C PRO A 115 7.07 -10.12 -15.02
N ALA A 116 7.50 -11.33 -15.39
CA ALA A 116 8.68 -11.99 -14.84
C ALA A 116 9.96 -11.12 -14.88
N SER A 117 10.10 -10.29 -15.91
CA SER A 117 11.20 -9.32 -16.04
C SER A 117 11.19 -8.23 -14.96
N CYS A 118 10.00 -7.78 -14.54
CA CYS A 118 9.86 -6.83 -13.45
C CYS A 118 10.06 -7.47 -12.07
N ARG A 119 9.68 -8.74 -11.92
CA ARG A 119 9.90 -9.50 -10.69
C ARG A 119 11.37 -9.65 -10.35
N GLN A 120 12.21 -9.87 -11.36
CA GLN A 120 13.67 -9.96 -11.17
C GLN A 120 14.30 -8.63 -10.76
N ALA A 121 13.82 -7.51 -11.32
CA ALA A 121 14.25 -6.17 -10.92
C ALA A 121 13.82 -5.82 -9.48
N LEU A 122 12.63 -6.28 -9.06
CA LEU A 122 12.11 -6.06 -7.71
C LEU A 122 12.76 -6.98 -6.67
N ALA A 123 13.13 -8.22 -7.04
CA ALA A 123 13.74 -9.20 -6.12
C ALA A 123 15.09 -8.75 -5.56
N GLY A 124 15.83 -7.92 -6.29
CA GLY A 124 17.09 -7.35 -5.83
C GLY A 124 16.93 -6.13 -4.90
N TRP A 125 15.73 -5.59 -4.80
CA TRP A 125 15.47 -4.34 -4.08
C TRP A 125 14.59 -4.52 -2.83
N MET A 126 13.77 -5.54 -2.76
CA MET A 126 12.94 -5.78 -1.58
C MET A 126 13.80 -6.36 -0.46
N PRO A 127 13.88 -5.71 0.72
CA PRO A 127 14.47 -6.36 1.88
C PRO A 127 13.69 -7.64 2.14
N ALA A 128 14.40 -8.74 2.38
CA ALA A 128 13.81 -10.00 2.81
C ALA A 128 12.82 -9.70 3.94
N VAL A 129 11.57 -10.12 3.77
CA VAL A 129 10.60 -10.07 4.87
C VAL A 129 11.24 -10.85 6.01
N PRO A 130 11.47 -10.25 7.18
CA PRO A 130 11.97 -11.01 8.32
C PRO A 130 11.02 -12.18 8.51
N GLY A 131 11.55 -13.39 8.37
CA GLY A 131 10.77 -14.62 8.48
C GLY A 131 9.95 -14.57 9.75
N GLY A 132 8.71 -15.01 9.63
CA GLY A 132 7.82 -15.12 10.77
C GLY A 132 8.56 -15.85 11.88
N THR A 133 8.69 -15.21 13.01
CA THR A 133 9.17 -15.83 14.21
C THR A 133 8.26 -17.01 14.52
N THR A 134 8.80 -18.21 14.31
CA THR A 134 8.25 -19.38 14.96
C THR A 134 8.27 -19.11 16.45
N GLY A 135 7.12 -18.85 17.02
CA GLY A 135 6.97 -18.73 18.45
C GLY A 135 7.48 -19.99 19.14
N PRO A 136 8.01 -19.88 20.34
CA PRO A 136 8.50 -21.05 21.05
C PRO A 136 7.34 -21.99 21.34
N THR A 137 7.51 -23.20 20.90
CA THR A 137 6.67 -24.33 21.35
C THR A 137 6.99 -24.58 22.81
N VAL A 138 6.03 -24.39 23.66
CA VAL A 138 6.06 -24.94 25.02
C VAL A 138 5.20 -26.17 25.03
#